data_61d57b53d353af77142f17cbb5969c6a
#
_entry.id   61d57b53d353af77142f17cbb5969c6a
#
_cell.length_a   1.000
_cell.length_b   1.000
_cell.length_c   1.000
_cell.angle_alpha   90.00
_cell.angle_beta   90.00
_cell.angle_gamma   90.00
#
_symmetry.space_group_name_H-M   'P 1'
#
loop_
_entity.id
_entity.type
_entity.pdbx_description
1 polymer ?
#
loop_
_entity_poly.entity_id
_entity_poly.type
_entity_poly.pdbx_seq_one_letter_code
_entity_poly.pdbx_strand_id
1 'polypeptide(L)'
;MKIKKISIYLFASLLSVGILNNSCDDPDDPKNEPNDIEEMALSPEWTTYLVAATSELYSDCIALWAAWNGPTGLSADEQTRIGADFFTANASQIGAQGYAALLSSAGPGNTFESLSSQQDAIEMIINDGCIAIADEVGEAKIGEPNAKAKAGNMAEAVLEVESWYSWNSITDFADNIVSVKNSYWGGRSLTAPNANSISTFVKSINPDLDEEVTNAIDDTYAAIKTGMESPFRNNLTGSGVDEAMEACAALSETLSKIIPLLDGTDYDFSATLDDYAKKVVTLTYKDMKDAAKNLYDAAVRFQQNPTQANLNTACEAWRLNRIPWEQSEAFLFGPADVLGLDPSLDSWPLDQNGIWNVLKSISSGATAEQVVNSIQNDEVRGFHTIELLLFKDGENRKVQ
;
A
#
# COMPACT_ATOMS: atom_id res chain seq x y z
N MET A 1 37.49 -8.36 -6.44
CA MET A 1 36.50 -8.57 -5.41
C MET A 1 36.05 -7.21 -4.95
N LYS A 2 35.07 -6.60 -5.67
CA LYS A 2 34.47 -5.32 -5.29
C LYS A 2 33.26 -5.66 -4.42
N ILE A 3 33.32 -5.29 -3.17
CA ILE A 3 32.19 -5.33 -2.25
C ILE A 3 31.19 -4.28 -2.76
N LYS A 4 30.13 -4.74 -3.47
CA LYS A 4 28.96 -3.88 -3.76
C LYS A 4 28.34 -3.50 -2.41
N LYS A 5 28.20 -2.20 -2.16
CA LYS A 5 27.43 -1.71 -1.04
C LYS A 5 25.97 -2.14 -1.28
N ILE A 6 25.49 -3.04 -0.46
CA ILE A 6 24.08 -3.32 -0.30
C ILE A 6 23.48 -1.99 0.19
N SER A 7 22.75 -1.28 -0.67
CA SER A 7 21.86 -0.21 -0.23
C SER A 7 20.70 -0.89 0.48
N ILE A 8 20.86 -1.09 1.77
CA ILE A 8 19.74 -1.31 2.67
C ILE A 8 19.01 0.02 2.68
N TYR A 9 17.93 0.13 1.92
CA TYR A 9 16.94 1.16 2.18
C TYR A 9 16.30 0.80 3.53
N LEU A 10 16.95 1.27 4.60
CA LEU A 10 16.26 1.43 5.85
C LEU A 10 15.12 2.42 5.54
N PHE A 11 13.91 1.96 5.49
CA PHE A 11 12.76 2.78 5.79
C PHE A 11 13.02 3.32 7.20
N ALA A 12 13.61 4.50 7.27
CA ALA A 12 13.62 5.26 8.48
C ALA A 12 12.18 5.70 8.70
N SER A 13 11.41 4.88 9.40
CA SER A 13 10.35 5.42 10.21
C SER A 13 11.02 6.52 11.02
N LEU A 14 10.77 7.76 10.67
CA LEU A 14 11.13 8.89 11.51
C LEU A 14 10.41 8.67 12.83
N LEU A 15 11.06 7.94 13.73
CA LEU A 15 10.80 8.05 15.14
C LEU A 15 11.00 9.53 15.48
N SER A 16 9.94 10.31 15.41
CA SER A 16 9.81 11.54 16.14
C SER A 16 9.83 11.12 17.61
N VAL A 17 11.05 10.99 18.15
CA VAL A 17 11.26 10.99 19.58
C VAL A 17 10.70 12.32 20.08
N GLY A 18 9.44 12.32 20.41
CA GLY A 18 8.83 13.37 21.20
C GLY A 18 9.63 13.49 22.49
N ILE A 19 10.45 14.54 22.56
CA ILE A 19 11.07 14.95 23.81
C ILE A 19 9.88 15.18 24.75
N LEU A 20 9.69 14.25 25.69
CA LEU A 20 8.82 14.44 26.83
C LEU A 20 9.40 15.61 27.65
N ASN A 21 9.00 16.81 27.28
CA ASN A 21 9.08 17.92 28.19
C ASN A 21 8.07 17.63 29.31
N ASN A 22 8.55 17.22 30.46
CA ASN A 22 7.80 17.27 31.71
C ASN A 22 7.47 18.74 32.00
N SER A 23 6.45 19.29 31.41
CA SER A 23 5.73 20.43 31.94
C SER A 23 4.66 19.88 32.87
N CYS A 24 4.52 20.46 34.06
CA CYS A 24 3.41 20.15 34.95
C CYS A 24 2.11 20.44 34.22
N ASP A 25 1.41 19.38 33.79
CA ASP A 25 0.11 19.48 33.13
C ASP A 25 -0.91 20.01 34.13
N ASP A 26 -1.53 21.13 33.80
CA ASP A 26 -2.69 21.65 34.52
C ASP A 26 -3.87 20.71 34.21
N PRO A 27 -4.48 20.03 35.19
CA PRO A 27 -5.59 19.13 34.96
C PRO A 27 -6.83 19.77 34.34
N ASP A 28 -6.90 21.10 34.30
CA ASP A 28 -8.00 21.87 33.70
C ASP A 28 -7.64 22.49 32.33
N ASP A 29 -6.48 22.11 31.70
CA ASP A 29 -6.14 22.56 30.35
C ASP A 29 -7.07 21.86 29.33
N PRO A 30 -7.89 22.62 28.56
CA PRO A 30 -8.77 22.05 27.54
C PRO A 30 -8.03 21.33 26.40
N LYS A 31 -6.67 21.26 26.44
CA LYS A 31 -5.86 20.44 25.55
C LYS A 31 -5.70 18.99 26.02
N ASN A 32 -6.15 18.66 27.25
CA ASN A 32 -6.05 17.32 27.84
C ASN A 32 -7.34 16.51 27.79
N GLU A 33 -8.35 16.92 27.03
CA GLU A 33 -9.45 15.99 26.74
C GLU A 33 -8.92 14.91 25.79
N PRO A 34 -9.09 13.61 26.12
CA PRO A 34 -8.74 12.56 25.18
C PRO A 34 -9.55 12.82 23.90
N ASN A 35 -8.84 13.02 22.79
CA ASN A 35 -9.44 13.19 21.47
C ASN A 35 -10.06 11.87 21.05
N ASP A 36 -11.25 11.59 21.53
CA ASP A 36 -11.98 10.38 21.17
C ASP A 36 -12.66 10.58 19.81
N ILE A 37 -11.80 10.73 18.79
CA ILE A 37 -12.25 10.92 17.42
C ILE A 37 -13.12 9.75 16.95
N GLU A 38 -12.90 8.58 17.52
CA GLU A 38 -13.69 7.39 17.18
C GLU A 38 -15.14 7.51 17.68
N GLU A 39 -15.36 8.24 18.79
CA GLU A 39 -16.69 8.45 19.36
C GLU A 39 -17.45 9.61 18.74
N MET A 40 -16.81 10.38 17.84
CA MET A 40 -17.50 11.50 17.16
C MET A 40 -18.67 11.02 16.32
N ALA A 41 -19.79 11.71 16.44
CA ALA A 41 -20.94 11.51 15.58
C ALA A 41 -20.65 11.99 14.14
N LEU A 42 -21.24 11.34 13.16
CA LEU A 42 -21.20 11.79 11.78
C LEU A 42 -21.87 13.16 11.63
N SER A 43 -21.11 14.18 11.23
CA SER A 43 -21.57 15.54 11.01
C SER A 43 -21.41 15.94 9.53
N PRO A 44 -21.98 17.07 9.09
CA PRO A 44 -21.70 17.61 7.76
C PRO A 44 -20.19 17.83 7.51
N GLU A 45 -19.45 18.28 8.53
CA GLU A 45 -18.00 18.49 8.46
C GLU A 45 -17.27 17.14 8.26
N TRP A 46 -17.71 16.10 8.97
CA TRP A 46 -17.19 14.73 8.81
C TRP A 46 -17.37 14.22 7.38
N THR A 47 -18.57 14.38 6.82
CA THR A 47 -18.83 13.95 5.43
C THR A 47 -18.08 14.80 4.41
N THR A 48 -17.84 16.08 4.70
CA THR A 48 -17.02 16.96 3.85
C THR A 48 -15.57 16.52 3.85
N TYR A 49 -15.03 16.13 5.00
CA TYR A 49 -13.68 15.57 5.11
C TYR A 49 -13.57 14.24 4.34
N LEU A 50 -14.54 13.34 4.51
CA LEU A 50 -14.58 12.08 3.78
C LEU A 50 -14.53 12.28 2.26
N VAL A 51 -15.30 13.23 1.74
CA VAL A 51 -15.29 13.56 0.29
C VAL A 51 -13.94 14.16 -0.12
N ALA A 52 -13.34 15.04 0.70
CA ALA A 52 -12.01 15.58 0.42
C ALA A 52 -10.94 14.50 0.38
N ALA A 53 -10.87 13.65 1.40
CA ALA A 53 -9.89 12.56 1.49
C ALA A 53 -10.04 11.55 0.33
N THR A 54 -11.29 11.16 0.00
CA THR A 54 -11.53 10.25 -1.13
C THR A 54 -11.25 10.91 -2.49
N SER A 55 -11.38 12.24 -2.61
CA SER A 55 -11.00 12.97 -3.83
C SER A 55 -9.51 12.95 -4.06
N GLU A 56 -8.70 13.18 -3.00
CA GLU A 56 -7.25 13.13 -3.07
C GLU A 56 -6.77 11.71 -3.35
N LEU A 57 -7.29 10.71 -2.61
CA LEU A 57 -6.97 9.30 -2.89
C LEU A 57 -7.21 8.94 -4.36
N TYR A 58 -8.32 9.37 -4.94
CA TYR A 58 -8.61 9.12 -6.36
C TYR A 58 -7.61 9.84 -7.28
N SER A 59 -7.21 11.07 -6.95
CA SER A 59 -6.21 11.81 -7.74
C SER A 59 -4.83 11.13 -7.69
N ASP A 60 -4.41 10.65 -6.52
CA ASP A 60 -3.16 9.91 -6.34
C ASP A 60 -3.18 8.56 -7.07
N CYS A 61 -4.31 7.84 -7.03
CA CYS A 61 -4.50 6.61 -7.81
C CYS A 61 -4.43 6.86 -9.34
N ILE A 62 -4.97 7.99 -9.82
CA ILE A 62 -4.82 8.38 -11.24
C ILE A 62 -3.35 8.65 -11.55
N ALA A 63 -2.66 9.43 -10.71
CA ALA A 63 -1.26 9.78 -10.89
C ALA A 63 -0.38 8.53 -10.96
N LEU A 64 -0.58 7.59 -10.04
CA LEU A 64 0.19 6.34 -9.99
C LEU A 64 -0.07 5.46 -11.21
N TRP A 65 -1.33 5.25 -11.60
CA TRP A 65 -1.65 4.53 -12.82
C TRP A 65 -1.08 5.21 -14.07
N ALA A 66 -1.22 6.53 -14.18
CA ALA A 66 -0.69 7.32 -15.30
C ALA A 66 0.83 7.25 -15.37
N ALA A 67 1.51 7.34 -14.24
CA ALA A 67 2.97 7.25 -14.17
C ALA A 67 3.50 5.92 -14.71
N TRP A 68 2.78 4.82 -14.50
CA TRP A 68 3.11 3.52 -15.09
C TRP A 68 2.64 3.39 -16.54
N ASN A 69 1.37 3.69 -16.81
CA ASN A 69 0.73 3.44 -18.12
C ASN A 69 1.19 4.42 -19.23
N GLY A 70 1.64 5.61 -18.84
CA GLY A 70 1.89 6.71 -19.74
C GLY A 70 0.63 7.55 -20.05
N PRO A 71 0.74 8.53 -20.97
CA PRO A 71 -0.31 9.55 -21.19
C PRO A 71 -1.59 9.05 -21.85
N THR A 72 -1.62 7.82 -22.31
CA THR A 72 -2.77 7.27 -23.04
C THR A 72 -3.86 6.73 -22.11
N GLY A 73 -5.13 6.90 -22.49
CA GLY A 73 -6.27 6.31 -21.78
C GLY A 73 -6.84 7.16 -20.64
N LEU A 74 -6.24 8.31 -20.31
CA LEU A 74 -6.80 9.26 -19.36
C LEU A 74 -7.99 10.01 -19.96
N SER A 75 -9.08 10.10 -19.20
CA SER A 75 -10.18 11.02 -19.50
C SER A 75 -9.77 12.49 -19.30
N ALA A 76 -10.57 13.42 -19.78
CA ALA A 76 -10.32 14.86 -19.58
C ALA A 76 -10.37 15.26 -18.09
N ASP A 77 -11.25 14.64 -17.29
CA ASP A 77 -11.31 14.86 -15.84
C ASP A 77 -10.06 14.33 -15.14
N GLU A 78 -9.63 13.12 -15.47
CA GLU A 78 -8.41 12.53 -14.91
C GLU A 78 -7.16 13.36 -15.26
N GLN A 79 -7.06 13.84 -16.49
CA GLN A 79 -5.97 14.75 -16.89
C GLN A 79 -5.99 16.07 -16.10
N THR A 80 -7.18 16.59 -15.80
CA THR A 80 -7.32 17.81 -15.00
C THR A 80 -6.86 17.58 -13.56
N ARG A 81 -7.17 16.43 -12.97
CA ARG A 81 -6.83 16.08 -11.59
C ARG A 81 -5.34 15.99 -11.35
N ILE A 82 -4.59 15.37 -12.27
CA ILE A 82 -3.12 15.22 -12.12
C ILE A 82 -2.33 16.40 -12.68
N GLY A 83 -2.99 17.34 -13.37
CA GLY A 83 -2.34 18.49 -14.01
C GLY A 83 -1.89 18.22 -15.45
N ALA A 84 -2.03 19.25 -16.29
CA ALA A 84 -1.71 19.13 -17.72
C ALA A 84 -0.20 18.93 -18.00
N ASP A 85 0.65 19.28 -17.08
CA ASP A 85 2.11 19.17 -17.15
C ASP A 85 2.68 17.94 -16.46
N PHE A 86 1.83 17.06 -15.88
CA PHE A 86 2.25 15.90 -15.11
C PHE A 86 3.39 15.10 -15.76
N PHE A 87 3.23 14.71 -17.02
CA PHE A 87 4.26 13.93 -17.73
C PHE A 87 5.51 14.72 -18.06
N THR A 88 5.40 16.01 -18.34
CA THR A 88 6.58 16.86 -18.62
C THR A 88 7.35 17.20 -17.36
N ALA A 89 6.66 17.45 -16.27
CA ALA A 89 7.26 17.72 -14.97
C ALA A 89 8.00 16.49 -14.40
N ASN A 90 7.45 15.28 -14.61
CA ASN A 90 7.97 14.04 -14.04
C ASN A 90 8.75 13.17 -15.06
N ALA A 91 9.03 13.66 -16.28
CA ALA A 91 9.63 12.85 -17.35
C ALA A 91 10.99 12.22 -16.99
N SER A 92 11.76 12.84 -16.11
CA SER A 92 13.05 12.31 -15.63
C SER A 92 12.91 11.18 -14.63
N GLN A 93 11.74 11.04 -14.00
CA GLN A 93 11.45 10.05 -12.94
C GLN A 93 10.63 8.85 -13.46
N ILE A 94 9.74 9.08 -14.42
CA ILE A 94 8.82 8.05 -14.92
C ILE A 94 8.93 7.81 -16.43
N GLY A 95 9.76 8.59 -17.14
CA GLY A 95 9.82 8.56 -18.60
C GLY A 95 8.61 9.22 -19.29
N ALA A 96 8.82 9.73 -20.50
CA ALA A 96 7.77 10.43 -21.25
C ALA A 96 6.61 9.51 -21.71
N GLN A 97 6.82 8.19 -21.75
CA GLN A 97 5.83 7.19 -22.16
C GLN A 97 5.33 6.35 -21.00
N GLY A 98 5.68 6.71 -19.77
CA GLY A 98 5.37 5.95 -18.56
C GLY A 98 6.43 4.89 -18.22
N TYR A 99 6.48 4.53 -16.95
CA TYR A 99 7.51 3.65 -16.40
C TYR A 99 7.43 2.21 -16.96
N ALA A 100 6.23 1.75 -17.33
CA ALA A 100 6.06 0.45 -17.98
C ALA A 100 6.86 0.34 -19.30
N ALA A 101 6.95 1.44 -20.07
CA ALA A 101 7.75 1.46 -21.29
C ALA A 101 9.26 1.42 -21.00
N LEU A 102 9.70 2.06 -19.92
CA LEU A 102 11.11 2.00 -19.46
C LEU A 102 11.47 0.59 -19.00
N LEU A 103 10.61 -0.04 -18.19
CA LEU A 103 10.81 -1.39 -17.70
C LEU A 103 10.82 -2.42 -18.83
N SER A 104 9.86 -2.35 -19.76
CA SER A 104 9.81 -3.23 -20.94
C SER A 104 11.02 -3.09 -21.85
N SER A 105 11.74 -1.95 -21.78
CA SER A 105 12.95 -1.65 -22.57
C SER A 105 14.22 -1.66 -21.73
N ALA A 106 14.22 -2.34 -20.59
CA ALA A 106 15.40 -2.47 -19.74
C ALA A 106 16.60 -3.03 -20.54
N GLY A 107 17.75 -2.37 -20.42
CA GLY A 107 18.95 -2.76 -21.16
C GLY A 107 19.94 -1.60 -21.36
N PRO A 108 21.01 -1.84 -22.12
CA PRO A 108 22.05 -0.85 -22.35
C PRO A 108 21.49 0.46 -22.95
N GLY A 109 21.76 1.59 -22.29
CA GLY A 109 21.27 2.92 -22.70
C GLY A 109 20.04 3.39 -21.95
N ASN A 110 19.45 2.57 -21.09
CA ASN A 110 18.44 3.04 -20.14
C ASN A 110 19.11 4.00 -19.13
N THR A 111 18.44 5.09 -18.80
CA THR A 111 18.96 6.13 -17.90
C THR A 111 18.83 5.76 -16.41
N PHE A 112 18.02 4.76 -16.09
CA PHE A 112 17.84 4.26 -14.73
C PHE A 112 18.83 3.11 -14.46
N GLU A 113 19.57 3.18 -13.36
CA GLU A 113 20.59 2.17 -13.01
C GLU A 113 19.95 0.77 -12.84
N SER A 114 18.83 0.69 -12.16
CA SER A 114 18.05 -0.56 -11.96
C SER A 114 17.48 -1.15 -13.26
N LEU A 115 17.48 -0.40 -14.36
CA LEU A 115 17.02 -0.83 -15.68
C LEU A 115 18.15 -0.87 -16.72
N SER A 116 19.42 -0.87 -16.27
CA SER A 116 20.60 -0.88 -17.14
C SER A 116 20.83 -2.21 -17.84
N SER A 117 20.27 -3.28 -17.30
CA SER A 117 20.15 -4.61 -17.92
C SER A 117 18.79 -5.23 -17.61
N GLN A 118 18.40 -6.26 -18.33
CA GLN A 118 17.21 -7.04 -18.01
C GLN A 118 17.36 -7.78 -16.67
N GLN A 119 18.56 -8.24 -16.36
CA GLN A 119 18.89 -8.90 -15.10
C GLN A 119 18.73 -7.95 -13.91
N ASP A 120 19.25 -6.70 -14.02
CA ASP A 120 19.08 -5.70 -12.97
C ASP A 120 17.57 -5.38 -12.73
N ALA A 121 16.77 -5.34 -13.81
CA ALA A 121 15.33 -5.12 -13.72
C ALA A 121 14.60 -6.29 -13.02
N ILE A 122 14.97 -7.54 -13.29
CA ILE A 122 14.41 -8.71 -12.59
C ILE A 122 14.89 -8.73 -11.13
N GLU A 123 16.17 -8.43 -10.88
CA GLU A 123 16.70 -8.32 -9.52
C GLU A 123 15.93 -7.27 -8.70
N MET A 124 15.64 -6.11 -9.27
CA MET A 124 14.81 -5.07 -8.64
C MET A 124 13.40 -5.60 -8.30
N ILE A 125 12.73 -6.30 -9.22
CA ILE A 125 11.40 -6.88 -8.97
C ILE A 125 11.44 -7.86 -7.79
N ILE A 126 12.51 -8.66 -7.68
CA ILE A 126 12.63 -9.65 -6.61
C ILE A 126 13.05 -8.99 -5.30
N ASN A 127 14.10 -8.16 -5.28
CA ASN A 127 14.65 -7.58 -4.05
C ASN A 127 13.79 -6.45 -3.52
N ASP A 128 13.56 -5.41 -4.36
CA ASP A 128 12.89 -4.18 -3.94
C ASP A 128 11.36 -4.31 -3.95
N GLY A 129 10.87 -5.43 -4.51
CA GLY A 129 9.46 -5.79 -4.53
C GLY A 129 9.17 -6.99 -3.64
N CYS A 130 9.36 -8.20 -4.15
CA CYS A 130 8.86 -9.42 -3.52
C CYS A 130 9.48 -9.70 -2.15
N ILE A 131 10.79 -9.53 -1.99
CA ILE A 131 11.49 -9.73 -0.71
C ILE A 131 11.13 -8.61 0.25
N ALA A 132 11.17 -7.35 -0.21
CA ALA A 132 10.88 -6.20 0.64
C ALA A 132 9.51 -6.31 1.31
N ILE A 133 8.45 -6.63 0.55
CA ILE A 133 7.11 -6.77 1.15
C ILE A 133 6.97 -8.02 2.03
N ALA A 134 7.64 -9.13 1.69
CA ALA A 134 7.62 -10.31 2.56
C ALA A 134 8.26 -10.02 3.93
N ASP A 135 9.39 -9.31 3.94
CA ASP A 135 10.06 -8.86 5.16
C ASP A 135 9.20 -7.83 5.92
N GLU A 136 8.62 -6.86 5.23
CA GLU A 136 7.76 -5.83 5.84
C GLU A 136 6.54 -6.43 6.52
N VAL A 137 5.83 -7.35 5.87
CA VAL A 137 4.68 -8.04 6.47
C VAL A 137 5.10 -8.81 7.72
N GLY A 138 6.22 -9.55 7.65
CA GLY A 138 6.68 -10.36 8.77
C GLY A 138 7.24 -9.55 9.94
N GLU A 139 8.06 -8.53 9.65
CA GLU A 139 8.80 -7.79 10.66
C GLU A 139 8.05 -6.55 11.17
N ALA A 140 7.54 -5.71 10.26
CA ALA A 140 6.89 -4.47 10.61
C ALA A 140 5.38 -4.65 10.86
N LYS A 141 4.61 -5.08 9.85
CA LYS A 141 3.13 -5.10 9.93
C LYS A 141 2.61 -6.10 10.98
N ILE A 142 3.25 -7.27 11.13
CA ILE A 142 2.89 -8.28 12.15
C ILE A 142 3.83 -8.23 13.35
N GLY A 143 5.13 -8.14 13.12
CA GLY A 143 6.18 -8.31 14.13
C GLY A 143 6.25 -7.18 15.16
N GLU A 144 6.18 -5.90 14.74
CA GLU A 144 6.23 -4.77 15.68
C GLU A 144 5.04 -4.75 16.64
N PRO A 145 3.77 -4.86 16.20
CA PRO A 145 2.63 -4.98 17.12
C PRO A 145 2.75 -6.17 18.07
N ASN A 146 3.17 -7.33 17.56
CA ASN A 146 3.37 -8.54 18.37
C ASN A 146 4.46 -8.33 19.45
N ALA A 147 5.62 -7.75 19.07
CA ALA A 147 6.71 -7.50 19.99
C ALA A 147 6.33 -6.51 21.11
N LYS A 148 5.63 -5.40 20.77
CA LYS A 148 5.11 -4.43 21.72
C LYS A 148 4.10 -5.07 22.68
N ALA A 149 3.19 -5.90 22.16
CA ALA A 149 2.21 -6.62 22.96
C ALA A 149 2.88 -7.63 23.93
N LYS A 150 3.85 -8.41 23.44
CA LYS A 150 4.66 -9.33 24.28
C LYS A 150 5.47 -8.59 25.37
N ALA A 151 5.88 -7.35 25.12
CA ALA A 151 6.53 -6.49 26.10
C ALA A 151 5.57 -5.88 27.13
N GLY A 152 4.26 -6.08 27.00
CA GLY A 152 3.23 -5.54 27.91
C GLY A 152 2.71 -4.15 27.52
N ASN A 153 3.12 -3.60 26.39
CA ASN A 153 2.73 -2.28 25.88
C ASN A 153 1.52 -2.38 24.94
N MET A 154 0.43 -2.99 25.42
CA MET A 154 -0.74 -3.31 24.60
C MET A 154 -1.37 -2.08 23.91
N ALA A 155 -1.45 -0.95 24.62
CA ALA A 155 -2.04 0.27 24.06
C ALA A 155 -1.24 0.81 22.85
N GLU A 156 0.09 0.79 22.94
CA GLU A 156 0.97 1.17 21.82
C GLU A 156 0.92 0.12 20.71
N ALA A 157 0.93 -1.17 21.08
CA ALA A 157 0.89 -2.27 20.13
C ALA A 157 -0.34 -2.19 19.20
N VAL A 158 -1.51 -1.85 19.72
CA VAL A 158 -2.74 -1.70 18.95
C VAL A 158 -2.64 -0.54 17.94
N LEU A 159 -1.97 0.54 18.28
CA LEU A 159 -1.82 1.70 17.39
C LEU A 159 -0.87 1.44 16.21
N GLU A 160 0.02 0.44 16.34
CA GLU A 160 0.87 -0.02 15.22
C GLU A 160 0.15 -0.95 14.24
N VAL A 161 -1.04 -1.44 14.59
CA VAL A 161 -1.78 -2.37 13.72
C VAL A 161 -2.40 -1.62 12.55
N GLU A 162 -1.93 -1.87 11.36
CA GLU A 162 -2.52 -1.35 10.13
C GLU A 162 -3.94 -1.89 9.92
N SER A 163 -4.85 -1.08 9.37
CA SER A 163 -6.28 -1.41 9.13
C SER A 163 -7.05 -1.89 10.37
N TRP A 164 -6.76 -1.27 11.53
CA TRP A 164 -7.34 -1.71 12.80
C TRP A 164 -8.77 -1.22 13.05
N TYR A 165 -9.22 -0.13 12.38
CA TYR A 165 -10.58 0.38 12.54
C TYR A 165 -11.62 -0.51 11.85
N SER A 166 -11.25 -1.06 10.69
CA SER A 166 -12.10 -1.94 9.87
C SER A 166 -11.93 -3.42 10.17
N TRP A 167 -10.87 -3.78 10.95
CA TRP A 167 -10.37 -5.13 11.20
C TRP A 167 -9.94 -5.87 9.92
N ASN A 168 -9.42 -5.13 8.94
CA ASN A 168 -9.06 -5.70 7.64
C ASN A 168 -7.63 -6.26 7.57
N SER A 169 -6.78 -6.02 8.60
CA SER A 169 -5.33 -6.32 8.61
C SER A 169 -4.96 -7.68 8.01
N ILE A 170 -5.60 -8.77 8.46
CA ILE A 170 -5.31 -10.14 7.97
C ILE A 170 -5.60 -10.27 6.47
N THR A 171 -6.60 -9.56 5.96
CA THR A 171 -6.91 -9.57 4.53
C THR A 171 -5.86 -8.77 3.76
N ASP A 172 -5.48 -7.61 4.26
CA ASP A 172 -4.48 -6.74 3.67
C ASP A 172 -3.13 -7.47 3.59
N PHE A 173 -2.64 -8.02 4.70
CA PHE A 173 -1.38 -8.76 4.73
C PHE A 173 -1.38 -10.00 3.81
N ALA A 174 -2.51 -10.69 3.70
CA ALA A 174 -2.64 -11.81 2.76
C ALA A 174 -2.59 -11.31 1.30
N ASP A 175 -3.20 -10.14 1.00
CA ASP A 175 -3.15 -9.53 -0.33
C ASP A 175 -1.74 -9.01 -0.67
N ASN A 176 -0.92 -8.61 0.31
CA ASN A 176 0.51 -8.33 0.11
C ASN A 176 1.22 -9.59 -0.44
N ILE A 177 0.95 -10.77 0.11
CA ILE A 177 1.55 -12.02 -0.40
C ILE A 177 0.98 -12.41 -1.78
N VAL A 178 -0.28 -12.05 -2.08
CA VAL A 178 -0.81 -12.18 -3.45
C VAL A 178 -0.04 -11.29 -4.43
N SER A 179 0.43 -10.10 -4.02
CA SER A 179 1.27 -9.24 -4.87
C SER A 179 2.59 -9.92 -5.25
N VAL A 180 3.22 -10.63 -4.30
CA VAL A 180 4.41 -11.46 -4.55
C VAL A 180 4.12 -12.57 -5.56
N LYS A 181 3.00 -13.29 -5.37
CA LYS A 181 2.58 -14.34 -6.31
C LYS A 181 2.35 -13.81 -7.72
N ASN A 182 1.63 -12.69 -7.84
CA ASN A 182 1.35 -12.05 -9.12
C ASN A 182 2.64 -11.64 -9.84
N SER A 183 3.60 -11.09 -9.09
CA SER A 183 4.92 -10.70 -9.61
C SER A 183 5.73 -11.90 -10.08
N TYR A 184 5.83 -12.94 -9.26
CA TYR A 184 6.57 -14.15 -9.57
C TYR A 184 5.95 -14.95 -10.74
N TRP A 185 4.62 -15.05 -10.80
CA TRP A 185 3.90 -15.78 -11.83
C TRP A 185 3.60 -14.97 -13.10
N GLY A 186 3.90 -13.66 -13.12
CA GLY A 186 3.74 -12.79 -14.28
C GLY A 186 2.31 -12.55 -14.72
N GLY A 187 1.35 -12.52 -13.76
CA GLY A 187 -0.06 -12.22 -14.03
C GLY A 187 -0.93 -12.39 -12.81
N ARG A 188 -2.13 -11.81 -12.86
CA ARG A 188 -3.08 -11.74 -11.74
C ARG A 188 -4.12 -12.86 -11.81
N SER A 189 -4.55 -13.35 -10.63
CA SER A 189 -5.58 -14.40 -10.52
C SER A 189 -5.29 -15.67 -11.35
N LEU A 190 -4.02 -16.01 -11.52
CA LEU A 190 -3.60 -17.17 -12.29
C LEU A 190 -3.73 -18.46 -11.45
N THR A 191 -4.04 -19.57 -12.13
CA THR A 191 -4.01 -20.93 -11.56
C THR A 191 -2.70 -21.67 -11.89
N ALA A 192 -1.87 -21.09 -12.73
CA ALA A 192 -0.54 -21.56 -13.10
C ALA A 192 0.30 -20.37 -13.63
N PRO A 193 1.64 -20.41 -13.52
CA PRO A 193 2.50 -19.34 -14.01
C PRO A 193 2.30 -19.03 -15.49
N ASN A 194 2.41 -17.73 -15.85
CA ASN A 194 2.47 -17.29 -17.24
C ASN A 194 3.74 -17.85 -17.92
N ALA A 195 3.66 -18.13 -19.21
CA ALA A 195 4.81 -18.57 -19.98
C ALA A 195 5.99 -17.58 -19.97
N ASN A 196 5.69 -16.28 -19.85
CA ASN A 196 6.67 -15.20 -19.72
C ASN A 196 6.69 -14.71 -18.26
N SER A 197 7.19 -15.51 -17.33
CA SER A 197 7.24 -15.20 -15.90
C SER A 197 8.62 -15.50 -15.31
N ILE A 198 8.88 -14.91 -14.14
CA ILE A 198 10.09 -15.23 -13.36
C ILE A 198 10.07 -16.71 -12.96
N SER A 199 8.93 -17.25 -12.56
CA SER A 199 8.73 -18.67 -12.28
C SER A 199 9.17 -19.57 -13.47
N THR A 200 8.76 -19.22 -14.71
CA THR A 200 9.16 -19.98 -15.89
C THR A 200 10.66 -19.95 -16.13
N PHE A 201 11.33 -18.81 -15.88
CA PHE A 201 12.79 -18.71 -15.92
C PHE A 201 13.43 -19.61 -14.85
N VAL A 202 13.03 -19.46 -13.57
CA VAL A 202 13.58 -20.25 -12.45
C VAL A 202 13.40 -21.73 -12.72
N LYS A 203 12.21 -22.15 -13.13
CA LYS A 203 11.89 -23.54 -13.48
C LYS A 203 12.78 -24.11 -14.59
N SER A 204 13.18 -23.29 -15.55
CA SER A 204 14.04 -23.73 -16.67
C SER A 204 15.46 -24.07 -16.22
N ILE A 205 15.91 -23.54 -15.06
CA ILE A 205 17.26 -23.74 -14.51
C ILE A 205 17.21 -24.69 -13.31
N ASN A 206 16.29 -24.47 -12.40
CA ASN A 206 16.14 -25.20 -11.14
C ASN A 206 14.65 -25.43 -10.82
N PRO A 207 14.04 -26.52 -11.34
CA PRO A 207 12.63 -26.82 -11.10
C PRO A 207 12.28 -27.01 -9.61
N ASP A 208 13.21 -27.53 -8.81
CA ASP A 208 12.99 -27.75 -7.38
C ASP A 208 12.89 -26.40 -6.65
N LEU A 209 13.67 -25.39 -7.04
CA LEU A 209 13.59 -24.05 -6.49
C LEU A 209 12.28 -23.35 -6.90
N ASP A 210 11.79 -23.54 -8.14
CA ASP A 210 10.50 -23.01 -8.58
C ASP A 210 9.34 -23.57 -7.73
N GLU A 211 9.38 -24.87 -7.43
CA GLU A 211 8.43 -25.52 -6.53
C GLU A 211 8.55 -24.98 -5.10
N GLU A 212 9.78 -24.81 -4.59
CA GLU A 212 10.05 -24.27 -3.24
C GLU A 212 9.50 -22.85 -3.10
N VAL A 213 9.74 -21.95 -4.08
CA VAL A 213 9.21 -20.57 -4.07
C VAL A 213 7.68 -20.56 -4.12
N THR A 214 7.10 -21.39 -5.00
CA THR A 214 5.63 -21.46 -5.13
C THR A 214 4.98 -21.94 -3.83
N ASN A 215 5.55 -22.96 -3.19
CA ASN A 215 5.08 -23.46 -1.91
C ASN A 215 5.24 -22.43 -0.80
N ALA A 216 6.40 -21.74 -0.73
CA ALA A 216 6.62 -20.70 0.27
C ALA A 216 5.62 -19.56 0.16
N ILE A 217 5.26 -19.14 -1.06
CA ILE A 217 4.19 -18.12 -1.28
C ILE A 217 2.85 -18.64 -0.76
N ASP A 218 2.46 -19.86 -1.14
CA ASP A 218 1.15 -20.41 -0.75
C ASP A 218 1.08 -20.70 0.76
N ASP A 219 2.16 -21.17 1.37
CA ASP A 219 2.27 -21.42 2.81
C ASP A 219 2.21 -20.11 3.61
N THR A 220 2.90 -19.05 3.16
CA THR A 220 2.85 -17.73 3.81
C THR A 220 1.45 -17.13 3.73
N TYR A 221 0.82 -17.18 2.55
CA TYR A 221 -0.57 -16.76 2.40
C TYR A 221 -1.50 -17.52 3.37
N ALA A 222 -1.35 -18.82 3.48
CA ALA A 222 -2.17 -19.65 4.35
C ALA A 222 -1.91 -19.36 5.84
N ALA A 223 -0.65 -19.18 6.25
CA ALA A 223 -0.25 -18.84 7.60
C ALA A 223 -0.91 -17.51 8.06
N ILE A 224 -0.92 -16.51 7.19
CA ILE A 224 -1.59 -15.23 7.48
C ILE A 224 -3.11 -15.39 7.41
N LYS A 225 -3.66 -15.81 6.26
CA LYS A 225 -5.10 -15.73 5.97
C LYS A 225 -5.95 -16.63 6.84
N THR A 226 -5.43 -17.82 7.14
CA THR A 226 -6.18 -18.86 7.88
C THR A 226 -5.49 -19.31 9.17
N GLY A 227 -4.21 -19.01 9.35
CA GLY A 227 -3.46 -19.36 10.56
C GLY A 227 -3.62 -18.32 11.67
N MET A 228 -3.61 -17.02 11.33
CA MET A 228 -3.80 -15.96 12.32
C MET A 228 -5.24 -15.84 12.80
N GLU A 229 -5.42 -15.54 14.09
CA GLU A 229 -6.71 -15.33 14.71
C GLU A 229 -7.24 -13.92 14.44
N SER A 230 -8.47 -13.83 13.90
CA SER A 230 -9.12 -12.55 13.55
C SER A 230 -9.98 -12.00 14.70
N PRO A 231 -10.07 -10.69 14.93
CA PRO A 231 -9.25 -9.67 14.26
C PRO A 231 -7.84 -9.60 14.85
N PHE A 232 -6.84 -9.30 14.04
CA PHE A 232 -5.43 -9.25 14.47
C PHE A 232 -5.24 -8.27 15.63
N ARG A 233 -5.81 -7.05 15.57
CA ARG A 233 -5.69 -6.06 16.65
C ARG A 233 -6.07 -6.58 18.05
N ASN A 234 -6.92 -7.57 18.15
CA ASN A 234 -7.37 -8.15 19.42
C ASN A 234 -6.56 -9.41 19.79
N ASN A 235 -5.76 -9.95 18.86
CA ASN A 235 -5.06 -11.22 18.95
C ASN A 235 -3.57 -11.09 18.61
N LEU A 236 -2.92 -9.98 19.04
CA LEU A 236 -1.54 -9.64 18.70
C LEU A 236 -0.51 -10.69 19.12
N THR A 237 -0.82 -11.50 20.14
CA THR A 237 0.00 -12.63 20.62
C THR A 237 -0.76 -13.95 20.50
N GLY A 238 -1.76 -14.00 19.63
CA GLY A 238 -2.59 -15.17 19.38
C GLY A 238 -1.84 -16.29 18.66
N SER A 239 -2.50 -17.44 18.57
CA SER A 239 -1.98 -18.56 17.78
C SER A 239 -1.85 -18.18 16.31
N GLY A 240 -0.82 -18.65 15.65
CA GLY A 240 -0.55 -18.39 14.24
C GLY A 240 0.22 -17.11 13.94
N VAL A 241 0.39 -16.19 14.91
CA VAL A 241 1.15 -14.94 14.67
C VAL A 241 2.63 -15.23 14.46
N ASP A 242 3.24 -16.05 15.34
CA ASP A 242 4.66 -16.41 15.23
C ASP A 242 4.89 -17.26 13.95
N GLU A 243 3.99 -18.18 13.64
CA GLU A 243 4.04 -19.00 12.41
C GLU A 243 3.91 -18.15 11.14
N ALA A 244 3.10 -17.09 11.16
CA ALA A 244 2.99 -16.17 10.02
C ALA A 244 4.28 -15.37 9.81
N MET A 245 4.90 -14.88 10.89
CA MET A 245 6.22 -14.20 10.84
C MET A 245 7.31 -15.14 10.32
N GLU A 246 7.37 -16.38 10.81
CA GLU A 246 8.34 -17.39 10.35
C GLU A 246 8.12 -17.74 8.87
N ALA A 247 6.87 -17.82 8.41
CA ALA A 247 6.56 -18.07 6.99
C ALA A 247 6.99 -16.90 6.09
N CYS A 248 6.80 -15.66 6.51
CA CYS A 248 7.30 -14.48 5.79
C CYS A 248 8.83 -14.50 5.66
N ALA A 249 9.55 -14.78 6.74
CA ALA A 249 11.01 -14.89 6.73
C ALA A 249 11.50 -16.03 5.81
N ALA A 250 10.83 -17.19 5.84
CA ALA A 250 11.14 -18.31 4.97
C ALA A 250 10.88 -18.00 3.48
N LEU A 251 9.81 -17.24 3.18
CA LEU A 251 9.54 -16.76 1.83
C LEU A 251 10.63 -15.84 1.33
N SER A 252 11.04 -14.85 2.13
CA SER A 252 12.13 -13.91 1.82
C SER A 252 13.44 -14.66 1.56
N GLU A 253 13.84 -15.61 2.44
CA GLU A 253 15.03 -16.44 2.24
C GLU A 253 14.93 -17.24 0.94
N THR A 254 13.77 -17.82 0.65
CA THR A 254 13.57 -18.64 -0.55
C THR A 254 13.64 -17.83 -1.83
N LEU A 255 13.01 -16.64 -1.85
CA LEU A 255 13.10 -15.69 -2.97
C LEU A 255 14.54 -15.25 -3.22
N SER A 256 15.35 -15.04 -2.18
CA SER A 256 16.75 -14.61 -2.31
C SER A 256 17.64 -15.62 -3.08
N LYS A 257 17.26 -16.90 -3.11
CA LYS A 257 17.96 -17.96 -3.86
C LYS A 257 17.84 -17.80 -5.37
N ILE A 258 16.92 -16.95 -5.85
CA ILE A 258 16.75 -16.66 -7.28
C ILE A 258 17.86 -15.74 -7.79
N ILE A 259 18.32 -14.79 -6.96
CA ILE A 259 19.26 -13.74 -7.37
C ILE A 259 20.53 -14.30 -8.01
N PRO A 260 21.20 -15.34 -7.46
CA PRO A 260 22.38 -15.93 -8.09
C PRO A 260 22.13 -16.55 -9.47
N LEU A 261 20.87 -16.87 -9.82
CA LEU A 261 20.53 -17.42 -11.14
C LEU A 261 20.58 -16.37 -12.25
N LEU A 262 20.54 -15.08 -11.88
CA LEU A 262 20.62 -13.96 -12.80
C LEU A 262 22.07 -13.69 -13.24
N ASP A 263 23.06 -14.14 -12.47
CA ASP A 263 24.45 -13.90 -12.75
C ASP A 263 24.91 -14.65 -14.03
N GLY A 264 25.24 -13.89 -15.06
CA GLY A 264 25.79 -14.41 -16.31
C GLY A 264 24.81 -15.24 -17.16
N THR A 265 23.51 -15.18 -16.87
CA THR A 265 22.50 -15.83 -17.72
C THR A 265 22.32 -15.07 -19.05
N ASP A 266 22.17 -15.82 -20.14
CA ASP A 266 21.80 -15.30 -21.46
C ASP A 266 20.28 -15.34 -21.71
N TYR A 267 19.47 -15.57 -20.66
CA TYR A 267 18.01 -15.62 -20.80
C TYR A 267 17.47 -14.25 -21.21
N ASP A 268 16.60 -14.24 -22.24
CA ASP A 268 15.93 -13.01 -22.70
C ASP A 268 14.67 -12.75 -21.89
N PHE A 269 14.74 -11.76 -20.97
CA PHE A 269 13.65 -11.34 -20.13
C PHE A 269 12.72 -10.29 -20.78
N SER A 270 12.91 -9.92 -22.05
CA SER A 270 12.10 -8.87 -22.70
C SER A 270 10.61 -9.14 -22.57
N ALA A 271 10.16 -10.39 -22.85
CA ALA A 271 8.75 -10.75 -22.75
C ALA A 271 8.28 -10.84 -21.29
N THR A 272 9.14 -11.23 -20.36
CA THR A 272 8.84 -11.28 -18.92
C THR A 272 8.59 -9.88 -18.37
N LEU A 273 9.48 -8.94 -18.68
CA LEU A 273 9.37 -7.53 -18.23
C LEU A 273 8.17 -6.83 -18.87
N ASP A 274 7.90 -7.10 -20.15
CA ASP A 274 6.72 -6.53 -20.84
C ASP A 274 5.40 -7.07 -20.25
N ASP A 275 5.31 -8.37 -20.02
CA ASP A 275 4.14 -9.01 -19.40
C ASP A 275 3.95 -8.54 -17.94
N TYR A 276 5.02 -8.47 -17.16
CA TYR A 276 4.98 -7.94 -15.81
C TYR A 276 4.46 -6.50 -15.77
N ALA A 277 5.06 -5.59 -16.55
CA ALA A 277 4.66 -4.20 -16.60
C ALA A 277 3.19 -4.04 -17.00
N LYS A 278 2.72 -4.79 -18.00
CA LYS A 278 1.38 -4.62 -18.58
C LYS A 278 0.30 -5.45 -17.91
N LYS A 279 0.61 -6.73 -17.54
CA LYS A 279 -0.40 -7.68 -17.04
C LYS A 279 -0.45 -7.75 -15.51
N VAL A 280 0.62 -7.36 -14.81
CA VAL A 280 0.65 -7.27 -13.36
C VAL A 280 0.44 -5.81 -12.96
N VAL A 281 1.46 -4.96 -13.12
CA VAL A 281 1.49 -3.63 -12.53
C VAL A 281 0.42 -2.71 -13.09
N THR A 282 0.43 -2.45 -14.40
CA THR A 282 -0.49 -1.47 -15.01
C THR A 282 -1.96 -1.84 -14.82
N LEU A 283 -2.30 -3.14 -14.86
CA LEU A 283 -3.67 -3.59 -14.62
C LEU A 283 -4.08 -3.49 -13.16
N THR A 284 -3.17 -3.74 -12.21
CA THR A 284 -3.47 -3.58 -10.78
C THR A 284 -3.74 -2.12 -10.44
N TYR A 285 -2.87 -1.21 -10.87
CA TYR A 285 -3.11 0.23 -10.67
C TYR A 285 -4.32 0.77 -11.43
N LYS A 286 -4.67 0.15 -12.59
CA LYS A 286 -5.93 0.49 -13.26
C LYS A 286 -7.14 0.12 -12.41
N ASP A 287 -7.17 -1.08 -11.87
CA ASP A 287 -8.28 -1.53 -11.02
C ASP A 287 -8.36 -0.68 -9.74
N MET A 288 -7.22 -0.33 -9.14
CA MET A 288 -7.15 0.57 -8.00
C MET A 288 -7.75 1.94 -8.32
N LYS A 289 -7.34 2.56 -9.43
CA LYS A 289 -7.88 3.84 -9.89
C LYS A 289 -9.40 3.78 -10.09
N ASP A 290 -9.89 2.73 -10.75
CA ASP A 290 -11.32 2.56 -11.00
C ASP A 290 -12.10 2.31 -9.70
N ALA A 291 -11.53 1.58 -8.74
CA ALA A 291 -12.10 1.37 -7.41
C ALA A 291 -12.08 2.65 -6.57
N ALA A 292 -11.01 3.46 -6.64
CA ALA A 292 -10.94 4.76 -5.98
C ALA A 292 -12.01 5.73 -6.49
N LYS A 293 -12.28 5.71 -7.80
CA LYS A 293 -13.40 6.47 -8.35
C LYS A 293 -14.74 6.05 -7.76
N ASN A 294 -14.98 4.75 -7.63
CA ASN A 294 -16.21 4.22 -7.04
C ASN A 294 -16.35 4.63 -5.56
N LEU A 295 -15.24 4.63 -4.81
CA LEU A 295 -15.20 5.08 -3.42
C LEU A 295 -15.52 6.58 -3.33
N TYR A 296 -14.88 7.42 -4.15
CA TYR A 296 -15.17 8.85 -4.21
C TYR A 296 -16.65 9.12 -4.56
N ASP A 297 -17.18 8.46 -5.58
CA ASP A 297 -18.59 8.60 -5.98
C ASP A 297 -19.55 8.14 -4.85
N ALA A 298 -19.18 7.13 -4.07
CA ALA A 298 -19.95 6.65 -2.92
C ALA A 298 -19.91 7.65 -1.76
N ALA A 299 -18.75 8.26 -1.48
CA ALA A 299 -18.60 9.30 -0.47
C ALA A 299 -19.43 10.55 -0.81
N VAL A 300 -19.41 10.99 -2.07
CA VAL A 300 -20.23 12.10 -2.56
C VAL A 300 -21.73 11.80 -2.41
N ARG A 301 -22.16 10.59 -2.75
CA ARG A 301 -23.58 10.18 -2.56
C ARG A 301 -23.97 10.16 -1.09
N PHE A 302 -23.07 9.69 -0.22
CA PHE A 302 -23.32 9.69 1.21
C PHE A 302 -23.43 11.10 1.77
N GLN A 303 -22.56 12.02 1.38
CA GLN A 303 -22.64 13.43 1.77
C GLN A 303 -23.98 14.08 1.33
N GLN A 304 -24.41 13.82 0.08
CA GLN A 304 -25.66 14.37 -0.46
C GLN A 304 -26.91 13.76 0.18
N ASN A 305 -26.86 12.52 0.59
CA ASN A 305 -27.97 11.79 1.22
C ASN A 305 -27.43 10.85 2.30
N PRO A 306 -27.26 11.35 3.54
CA PRO A 306 -26.60 10.62 4.64
C PRO A 306 -27.53 9.56 5.23
N THR A 307 -27.64 8.43 4.54
CA THR A 307 -28.35 7.23 4.98
C THR A 307 -27.38 6.12 5.30
N GLN A 308 -27.76 5.20 6.20
CA GLN A 308 -26.95 4.01 6.50
C GLN A 308 -26.63 3.18 5.24
N ALA A 309 -27.57 3.11 4.28
CA ALA A 309 -27.34 2.38 3.04
C ALA A 309 -26.22 3.01 2.20
N ASN A 310 -26.17 4.34 2.08
CA ASN A 310 -25.11 5.04 1.37
C ASN A 310 -23.76 4.95 2.10
N LEU A 311 -23.76 5.02 3.43
CA LEU A 311 -22.56 4.80 4.23
C LEU A 311 -22.03 3.37 4.02
N ASN A 312 -22.88 2.36 4.10
CA ASN A 312 -22.49 0.97 3.86
C ASN A 312 -21.92 0.79 2.44
N THR A 313 -22.44 1.52 1.44
CA THR A 313 -21.88 1.50 0.09
C THR A 313 -20.46 2.10 0.04
N ALA A 314 -20.20 3.17 0.78
CA ALA A 314 -18.87 3.76 0.87
C ALA A 314 -17.88 2.83 1.61
N CYS A 315 -18.33 2.18 2.69
CA CYS A 315 -17.53 1.19 3.42
C CYS A 315 -17.14 0.01 2.53
N GLU A 316 -18.08 -0.51 1.75
CA GLU A 316 -17.79 -1.62 0.81
C GLU A 316 -16.85 -1.17 -0.31
N ALA A 317 -17.03 0.04 -0.85
CA ALA A 317 -16.15 0.59 -1.87
C ALA A 317 -14.72 0.78 -1.34
N TRP A 318 -14.54 1.14 -0.07
CA TRP A 318 -13.23 1.21 0.56
C TRP A 318 -12.58 -0.18 0.64
N ARG A 319 -13.29 -1.21 1.13
CA ARG A 319 -12.76 -2.58 1.18
C ARG A 319 -12.35 -3.10 -0.20
N LEU A 320 -13.16 -2.81 -1.22
CA LEU A 320 -12.85 -3.21 -2.60
C LEU A 320 -11.65 -2.45 -3.18
N ASN A 321 -11.39 -1.22 -2.72
CA ASN A 321 -10.24 -0.44 -3.18
C ASN A 321 -8.94 -0.85 -2.46
N ARG A 322 -9.01 -1.35 -1.22
CA ARG A 322 -7.84 -1.92 -0.53
C ARG A 322 -7.24 -3.09 -1.29
N ILE A 323 -8.06 -3.98 -1.87
CA ILE A 323 -7.57 -5.17 -2.56
C ILE A 323 -6.50 -4.85 -3.64
N PRO A 324 -6.74 -4.02 -4.67
CA PRO A 324 -5.71 -3.73 -5.65
C PRO A 324 -4.55 -2.91 -5.10
N TRP A 325 -4.73 -2.13 -4.03
CA TRP A 325 -3.63 -1.47 -3.34
C TRP A 325 -2.70 -2.49 -2.70
N GLU A 326 -3.21 -3.33 -1.82
CA GLU A 326 -2.42 -4.37 -1.15
C GLU A 326 -1.78 -5.36 -2.13
N GLN A 327 -2.46 -5.65 -3.24
CA GLN A 327 -1.90 -6.45 -4.33
C GLN A 327 -0.90 -5.68 -5.20
N SER A 328 -0.55 -4.45 -4.85
CA SER A 328 0.51 -3.65 -5.49
C SER A 328 1.76 -3.49 -4.64
N GLU A 329 1.76 -3.96 -3.41
CA GLU A 329 2.85 -3.78 -2.46
C GLU A 329 4.20 -4.36 -2.93
N ALA A 330 4.21 -5.43 -3.73
CA ALA A 330 5.43 -5.96 -4.34
C ALA A 330 5.97 -5.12 -5.52
N PHE A 331 5.42 -3.92 -5.80
CA PHE A 331 5.90 -3.03 -6.86
C PHE A 331 5.72 -1.54 -6.56
N LEU A 332 5.94 -1.16 -5.30
CA LEU A 332 5.97 0.25 -4.88
C LEU A 332 7.26 0.96 -5.33
N PHE A 333 8.28 0.24 -5.81
CA PHE A 333 9.46 0.82 -6.44
C PHE A 333 9.10 1.65 -7.68
N GLY A 334 10.00 2.52 -8.10
CA GLY A 334 9.78 3.40 -9.25
C GLY A 334 8.74 4.49 -8.97
N PRO A 335 7.63 4.60 -9.73
CA PRO A 335 6.70 5.72 -9.63
C PRO A 335 6.07 5.95 -8.25
N ALA A 336 5.74 4.92 -7.50
CA ALA A 336 5.16 5.08 -6.17
C ALA A 336 6.12 5.78 -5.22
N ASP A 337 7.39 5.34 -5.20
CA ASP A 337 8.47 5.89 -4.40
C ASP A 337 8.88 7.30 -4.89
N VAL A 338 9.31 7.41 -6.17
CA VAL A 338 9.92 8.66 -6.67
C VAL A 338 8.95 9.84 -6.77
N LEU A 339 7.66 9.60 -6.80
CA LEU A 339 6.61 10.63 -6.78
C LEU A 339 6.03 10.84 -5.37
N GLY A 340 6.47 10.09 -4.36
CA GLY A 340 5.96 10.15 -3.00
C GLY A 340 4.47 9.77 -2.89
N LEU A 341 4.01 8.89 -3.77
CA LEU A 341 2.59 8.50 -3.80
C LEU A 341 2.24 7.42 -2.78
N ASP A 342 3.21 6.60 -2.39
CA ASP A 342 3.03 5.59 -1.36
C ASP A 342 2.60 6.22 -0.02
N PRO A 343 3.34 7.11 0.63
CA PRO A 343 2.90 7.73 1.88
C PRO A 343 1.63 8.57 1.72
N SER A 344 1.35 9.12 0.53
CA SER A 344 0.12 9.84 0.26
C SER A 344 -1.12 8.97 0.28
N LEU A 345 -0.97 7.73 -0.21
CA LEU A 345 -2.05 6.75 -0.33
C LEU A 345 -2.28 5.99 0.97
N ASP A 346 -1.19 5.59 1.67
CA ASP A 346 -1.27 4.59 2.73
C ASP A 346 -0.36 4.87 3.95
N SER A 347 -0.32 6.11 4.40
CA SER A 347 0.48 6.48 5.58
C SER A 347 -0.07 5.82 6.86
N TRP A 348 0.82 5.18 7.61
CA TRP A 348 0.55 4.55 8.90
C TRP A 348 1.77 4.68 9.85
N PRO A 349 1.60 4.89 11.17
CA PRO A 349 0.34 5.15 11.88
C PRO A 349 -0.25 6.54 11.61
N LEU A 350 -1.56 6.69 11.83
CA LEU A 350 -2.27 7.96 11.63
C LEU A 350 -1.96 9.01 12.69
N ASP A 351 -1.91 10.29 12.28
CA ASP A 351 -2.00 11.41 13.20
C ASP A 351 -3.47 11.70 13.59
N GLN A 352 -3.98 10.98 14.59
CA GLN A 352 -5.34 11.18 15.09
C GLN A 352 -5.61 12.61 15.57
N ASN A 353 -4.58 13.27 16.15
CA ASN A 353 -4.70 14.66 16.58
C ASN A 353 -4.79 15.61 15.37
N GLY A 354 -3.99 15.35 14.34
CA GLY A 354 -4.05 16.07 13.06
C GLY A 354 -5.43 15.95 12.42
N ILE A 355 -5.97 14.74 12.33
CA ILE A 355 -7.33 14.47 11.81
C ILE A 355 -8.38 15.20 12.63
N TRP A 356 -8.30 15.17 13.96
CA TRP A 356 -9.17 15.93 14.85
C TRP A 356 -9.09 17.43 14.58
N ASN A 357 -7.89 17.98 14.45
CA ASN A 357 -7.67 19.39 14.16
C ASN A 357 -8.26 19.80 12.80
N VAL A 358 -8.11 18.95 11.77
CA VAL A 358 -8.75 19.16 10.47
C VAL A 358 -10.26 19.23 10.63
N LEU A 359 -10.90 18.25 11.28
CA LEU A 359 -12.35 18.24 11.52
C LEU A 359 -12.83 19.50 12.23
N LYS A 360 -12.12 19.96 13.25
CA LYS A 360 -12.46 21.19 14.00
C LYS A 360 -12.28 22.46 13.18
N SER A 361 -11.39 22.46 12.21
CA SER A 361 -11.11 23.61 11.35
C SER A 361 -12.12 23.77 10.22
N ILE A 362 -12.89 22.74 9.89
CA ILE A 362 -13.88 22.78 8.81
C ILE A 362 -15.02 23.70 9.22
N SER A 363 -15.14 24.81 8.52
CA SER A 363 -16.25 25.75 8.74
C SER A 363 -17.58 25.17 8.26
N SER A 364 -18.65 25.48 8.93
CA SER A 364 -20.01 25.09 8.50
C SER A 364 -20.26 25.57 7.06
N GLY A 365 -20.59 24.63 6.17
CA GLY A 365 -20.79 24.88 4.74
C GLY A 365 -19.53 24.94 3.89
N ALA A 366 -18.35 24.58 4.44
CA ALA A 366 -17.14 24.41 3.64
C ALA A 366 -17.31 23.32 2.58
N THR A 367 -16.71 23.51 1.42
CA THR A 367 -16.66 22.51 0.35
C THR A 367 -15.49 21.54 0.55
N ALA A 368 -15.59 20.34 -0.02
CA ALA A 368 -14.48 19.37 0.00
C ALA A 368 -13.20 19.94 -0.62
N GLU A 369 -13.30 20.72 -1.70
CA GLU A 369 -12.17 21.39 -2.35
C GLU A 369 -11.43 22.35 -1.40
N GLN A 370 -12.15 23.04 -0.52
CA GLN A 370 -11.53 23.90 0.50
C GLN A 370 -10.79 23.06 1.56
N VAL A 371 -11.32 21.88 1.91
CA VAL A 371 -10.71 20.98 2.89
C VAL A 371 -9.45 20.30 2.34
N VAL A 372 -9.40 20.00 1.04
CA VAL A 372 -8.21 19.43 0.37
C VAL A 372 -6.94 20.20 0.72
N ASN A 373 -7.00 21.54 0.76
CA ASN A 373 -5.84 22.37 1.12
C ASN A 373 -5.39 22.19 2.59
N SER A 374 -6.23 21.64 3.45
CA SER A 374 -5.94 21.39 4.87
C SER A 374 -5.39 19.99 5.14
N ILE A 375 -5.47 19.08 4.17
CA ILE A 375 -5.07 17.68 4.28
C ILE A 375 -3.88 17.34 3.40
N GLN A 376 -2.92 18.25 3.31
CA GLN A 376 -1.71 18.04 2.50
C GLN A 376 -0.64 17.21 3.22
N ASN A 377 -0.79 16.98 4.52
CA ASN A 377 0.04 16.04 5.26
C ASN A 377 -0.48 14.61 5.06
N ASP A 378 0.40 13.68 4.74
CA ASP A 378 0.07 12.29 4.41
C ASP A 378 -0.61 11.54 5.57
N GLU A 379 -0.24 11.83 6.82
CA GLU A 379 -0.81 11.22 8.04
C GLU A 379 -2.29 11.61 8.32
N VAL A 380 -2.86 12.56 7.55
CA VAL A 380 -4.26 13.01 7.69
C VAL A 380 -5.08 12.81 6.42
N ARG A 381 -4.59 11.96 5.50
CA ARG A 381 -5.28 11.57 4.26
C ARG A 381 -5.00 10.10 3.93
N GLY A 382 -5.36 9.65 2.76
CA GLY A 382 -5.12 8.28 2.30
C GLY A 382 -6.11 7.25 2.85
N PHE A 383 -5.77 5.98 2.66
CA PHE A 383 -6.66 4.85 2.98
C PHE A 383 -7.03 4.80 4.46
N HIS A 384 -6.08 4.97 5.37
CA HIS A 384 -6.32 4.80 6.80
C HIS A 384 -7.09 5.97 7.41
N THR A 385 -6.90 7.20 6.94
CA THR A 385 -7.79 8.32 7.31
C THR A 385 -9.23 8.04 6.88
N ILE A 386 -9.43 7.56 5.64
CA ILE A 386 -10.76 7.21 5.14
C ILE A 386 -11.34 6.04 5.95
N GLU A 387 -10.51 5.06 6.31
CA GLU A 387 -10.89 3.95 7.19
C GLU A 387 -11.46 4.44 8.52
N LEU A 388 -10.72 5.30 9.24
CA LEU A 388 -11.20 5.92 10.49
C LEU A 388 -12.53 6.65 10.31
N LEU A 389 -12.70 7.34 9.17
CA LEU A 389 -13.93 8.05 8.86
C LEU A 389 -15.13 7.13 8.58
N LEU A 390 -14.91 5.91 8.12
CA LEU A 390 -15.94 4.96 7.71
C LEU A 390 -16.24 3.88 8.76
N PHE A 391 -15.23 3.47 9.54
CA PHE A 391 -15.32 2.30 10.41
C PHE A 391 -15.05 2.65 11.87
N LYS A 392 -15.56 1.79 12.75
CA LYS A 392 -15.27 1.76 14.16
C LYS A 392 -15.42 0.33 14.67
N ASP A 393 -14.45 -0.17 15.41
CA ASP A 393 -14.47 -1.51 16.02
C ASP A 393 -14.84 -2.65 15.05
N GLY A 394 -14.32 -2.59 13.81
CA GLY A 394 -14.59 -3.57 12.74
C GLY A 394 -15.94 -3.40 12.04
N GLU A 395 -16.80 -2.52 12.53
CA GLU A 395 -18.14 -2.28 12.01
C GLU A 395 -18.21 -0.97 11.20
N ASN A 396 -19.12 -0.92 10.24
CA ASN A 396 -19.45 0.34 9.59
C ASN A 396 -20.02 1.33 10.63
N ARG A 397 -19.58 2.59 10.62
CA ARG A 397 -20.17 3.62 11.48
C ARG A 397 -21.68 3.69 11.30
N LYS A 398 -22.38 4.26 12.29
CA LYS A 398 -23.84 4.37 12.28
C LYS A 398 -24.26 5.81 11.99
N VAL A 399 -25.19 5.95 11.05
CA VAL A 399 -25.90 7.23 10.82
C VAL A 399 -26.91 7.41 11.95
N GLN A 400 -26.82 8.55 12.67
CA GLN A 400 -27.71 8.90 13.77
C GLN A 400 -29.02 9.48 13.27
#